data_dda6efa5a7fd6a7f5baa3790c6e3f21d
#
_entry.id   dda6efa5a7fd6a7f5baa3790c6e3f21d
#
_cell.length_a   1.000
_cell.length_b   1.000
_cell.length_c   1.000
_cell.angle_alpha   90.00
_cell.angle_beta   90.00
_cell.angle_gamma   90.00
#
_symmetry.space_group_name_H-M   'P 1'
#
loop_
_entity.id
_entity.type
_entity.pdbx_description
1 polymer ?
#
loop_
_entity_poly.entity_id
_entity_poly.type
_entity_poly.pdbx_seq_one_letter_code
_entity_poly.pdbx_strand_id
1 'polypeptide(L)'
;LPAIISEIRYRNGPNFAPDGDFIEIRVPTGTDVTGLQVDVYNPNGSVRSSTDVDNGTMTTVGGFDYYVISARINRFGAVSLSDNGSVLSFVSFDSQVTATQGPASGQTSTQIGSNGTDDTASLSSKDGVNFVEDPNPSPGAPCFVSDTLILTDRGEISVQDIRPGDKVMTTEGSAATVRLVLSRSLRQADLLKSPELRPVRITAGALGHGLPRRDLTVSRQHRMLVRSDIAQRMFDTRDVLVSAIRLTDLPGVYVDYDATQVVYHHVVCDRHVVLFAEGAPSESLFTGPEALKSLPPEALHELLQIFPDLDCNMDMDPAFYIPSGRRQKKLVARHVRNSKAIIDEALF
;
A
#
# COMPACT_ATOMS: atom_id res chain seq x y z
N LEU A 1 -23.63 -7.61 6.61
CA LEU A 1 -23.20 -6.22 6.50
C LEU A 1 -23.55 -5.72 5.11
N PRO A 2 -23.99 -4.47 4.93
CA PRO A 2 -24.30 -3.92 3.61
C PRO A 2 -23.02 -3.73 2.79
N ALA A 3 -23.18 -3.54 1.47
CA ALA A 3 -22.11 -3.06 0.61
C ALA A 3 -21.66 -1.67 1.07
N ILE A 4 -20.36 -1.42 1.10
CA ILE A 4 -19.78 -0.13 1.49
C ILE A 4 -18.67 0.29 0.54
N ILE A 5 -18.45 1.60 0.42
CA ILE A 5 -17.21 2.14 -0.11
C ILE A 5 -16.14 1.98 0.97
N SER A 6 -15.13 1.15 0.70
CA SER A 6 -14.04 0.85 1.66
C SER A 6 -12.80 1.69 1.41
N GLU A 7 -12.55 2.12 0.17
CA GLU A 7 -11.41 2.98 -0.15
C GLU A 7 -11.69 3.84 -1.38
N ILE A 8 -11.19 5.07 -1.36
CA ILE A 8 -11.21 5.96 -2.52
C ILE A 8 -9.86 6.63 -2.65
N ARG A 9 -9.26 6.51 -3.82
CA ARG A 9 -8.06 7.25 -4.19
C ARG A 9 -8.35 8.21 -5.33
N TYR A 10 -7.97 9.46 -5.17
CA TYR A 10 -8.06 10.48 -6.20
C TYR A 10 -6.82 11.38 -6.19
N ARG A 11 -6.42 11.90 -7.34
CA ARG A 11 -5.24 12.74 -7.49
C ARG A 11 -5.57 14.23 -7.49
N ASN A 12 -4.66 15.03 -6.94
CA ASN A 12 -4.79 16.48 -6.82
C ASN A 12 -4.20 17.30 -7.98
N GLY A 13 -4.05 16.75 -9.18
CA GLY A 13 -3.36 17.42 -10.29
C GLY A 13 -4.16 17.55 -11.59
N PRO A 14 -3.82 18.53 -12.48
CA PRO A 14 -4.46 18.67 -13.78
C PRO A 14 -4.05 17.58 -14.79
N ASN A 15 -3.00 16.84 -14.52
CA ASN A 15 -2.50 15.77 -15.37
C ASN A 15 -2.99 14.41 -14.85
N PHE A 16 -4.17 14.02 -15.29
CA PHE A 16 -4.72 12.70 -15.07
C PHE A 16 -3.86 11.64 -15.79
N ALA A 17 -2.96 10.98 -15.07
CA ALA A 17 -2.47 9.70 -15.55
C ALA A 17 -3.62 8.67 -15.40
N PRO A 18 -3.87 7.81 -16.41
CA PRO A 18 -4.95 6.83 -16.34
C PRO A 18 -4.82 5.80 -15.22
N ASP A 19 -3.69 5.76 -14.54
CA ASP A 19 -3.25 4.64 -13.72
C ASP A 19 -3.19 4.98 -12.25
N GLY A 20 -4.33 5.25 -11.59
CA GLY A 20 -4.19 5.44 -10.18
C GLY A 20 -5.37 5.91 -9.35
N ASP A 21 -6.40 6.48 -9.97
CA ASP A 21 -7.63 6.76 -9.23
C ASP A 21 -8.49 5.50 -9.21
N PHE A 22 -9.00 5.15 -8.02
CA PHE A 22 -9.86 3.99 -7.88
C PHE A 22 -10.87 4.17 -6.76
N ILE A 23 -11.91 3.35 -6.81
CA ILE A 23 -12.91 3.17 -5.78
C ILE A 23 -12.93 1.69 -5.45
N GLU A 24 -12.83 1.36 -4.17
CA GLU A 24 -12.97 0.00 -3.69
C GLU A 24 -14.30 -0.18 -2.98
N ILE A 25 -15.04 -1.22 -3.37
CA ILE A 25 -16.30 -1.61 -2.77
C ILE A 25 -16.09 -2.92 -2.03
N ARG A 26 -16.50 -2.97 -0.75
CA ARG A 26 -16.46 -4.17 0.08
C ARG A 26 -17.86 -4.70 0.33
N VAL A 27 -18.03 -6.01 0.11
CA VAL A 27 -19.26 -6.76 0.42
C VAL A 27 -18.91 -8.06 1.17
N PRO A 28 -19.80 -8.64 1.97
CA PRO A 28 -19.60 -9.99 2.49
C PRO A 28 -19.42 -11.00 1.34
N THR A 29 -18.52 -11.97 1.52
CA THR A 29 -18.26 -13.00 0.51
C THR A 29 -19.53 -13.73 0.10
N GLY A 30 -19.74 -13.86 -1.22
CA GLY A 30 -20.90 -14.48 -1.80
C GLY A 30 -22.13 -13.56 -1.89
N THR A 31 -21.96 -12.26 -1.63
CA THR A 31 -23.02 -11.26 -1.88
C THR A 31 -23.24 -11.14 -3.39
N ASP A 32 -24.49 -11.19 -3.82
CA ASP A 32 -24.84 -10.84 -5.19
C ASP A 32 -24.63 -9.32 -5.40
N VAL A 33 -23.71 -8.98 -6.27
CA VAL A 33 -23.37 -7.58 -6.59
C VAL A 33 -24.03 -7.08 -7.88
N THR A 34 -24.84 -7.93 -8.54
CA THR A 34 -25.66 -7.50 -9.68
C THR A 34 -26.65 -6.43 -9.21
N GLY A 35 -26.59 -5.26 -9.81
CA GLY A 35 -27.39 -4.11 -9.36
C GLY A 35 -26.62 -3.11 -8.50
N LEU A 36 -25.44 -3.47 -7.98
CA LEU A 36 -24.53 -2.51 -7.35
C LEU A 36 -23.81 -1.68 -8.44
N GLN A 37 -23.92 -0.36 -8.32
CA GLN A 37 -23.32 0.58 -9.25
C GLN A 37 -22.57 1.68 -8.53
N VAL A 38 -21.43 2.06 -9.07
CA VAL A 38 -20.64 3.21 -8.62
C VAL A 38 -20.76 4.32 -9.67
N ASP A 39 -21.17 5.52 -9.23
CA ASP A 39 -21.21 6.71 -10.05
C ASP A 39 -20.19 7.74 -9.54
N VAL A 40 -19.42 8.28 -10.46
CA VAL A 40 -18.50 9.40 -10.19
C VAL A 40 -19.14 10.68 -10.68
N TYR A 41 -19.13 11.71 -9.84
CA TYR A 41 -19.75 13.00 -10.11
C TYR A 41 -18.72 14.10 -10.31
N ASN A 42 -18.98 14.98 -11.27
CA ASN A 42 -18.28 16.24 -11.43
C ASN A 42 -18.64 17.23 -10.30
N PRO A 43 -17.83 18.29 -10.07
CA PRO A 43 -18.16 19.32 -9.08
C PRO A 43 -19.51 20.01 -9.28
N ASN A 44 -20.04 20.02 -10.49
CA ASN A 44 -21.36 20.60 -10.83
C ASN A 44 -22.53 19.62 -10.62
N GLY A 45 -22.26 18.44 -10.05
CA GLY A 45 -23.26 17.40 -9.77
C GLY A 45 -23.67 16.53 -10.95
N SER A 46 -23.13 16.74 -12.14
CA SER A 46 -23.39 15.85 -13.28
C SER A 46 -22.62 14.53 -13.15
N VAL A 47 -23.18 13.42 -13.62
CA VAL A 47 -22.49 12.13 -13.68
C VAL A 47 -21.36 12.20 -14.69
N ARG A 48 -20.17 11.79 -14.27
CA ARG A 48 -18.96 11.67 -15.11
C ARG A 48 -18.82 10.27 -15.70
N SER A 49 -19.00 9.26 -14.86
CA SER A 49 -18.96 7.84 -15.25
C SER A 49 -19.82 7.03 -14.31
N SER A 50 -20.38 5.95 -14.83
CA SER A 50 -21.11 4.92 -14.10
C SER A 50 -20.48 3.57 -14.41
N THR A 51 -20.28 2.74 -13.39
CA THR A 51 -19.64 1.43 -13.53
C THR A 51 -20.33 0.44 -12.59
N ASP A 52 -20.78 -0.68 -13.13
CA ASP A 52 -21.32 -1.76 -12.33
C ASP A 52 -20.20 -2.40 -11.50
N VAL A 53 -20.47 -2.75 -10.26
CA VAL A 53 -19.46 -3.25 -9.33
C VAL A 53 -18.85 -4.56 -9.80
N ASP A 54 -19.60 -5.41 -10.46
CA ASP A 54 -19.14 -6.70 -11.03
C ASP A 54 -18.09 -6.54 -12.16
N ASN A 55 -17.98 -5.35 -12.76
CA ASN A 55 -16.90 -5.01 -13.71
C ASN A 55 -15.57 -4.67 -13.02
N GLY A 56 -15.55 -4.55 -11.70
CA GLY A 56 -14.33 -4.32 -10.91
C GLY A 56 -13.44 -5.56 -10.83
N THR A 57 -12.16 -5.32 -10.52
CA THR A 57 -11.25 -6.43 -10.19
C THR A 57 -11.57 -6.92 -8.78
N MET A 58 -12.01 -8.17 -8.67
CA MET A 58 -12.43 -8.76 -7.40
C MET A 58 -11.29 -9.49 -6.70
N THR A 59 -11.23 -9.33 -5.38
CA THR A 59 -10.36 -10.09 -4.48
C THR A 59 -11.14 -10.44 -3.22
N THR A 60 -11.08 -11.69 -2.76
CA THR A 60 -11.77 -12.15 -1.54
C THR A 60 -10.79 -12.17 -0.38
N VAL A 61 -11.14 -11.54 0.75
CA VAL A 61 -10.29 -11.45 1.94
C VAL A 61 -11.14 -11.43 3.21
N GLY A 62 -10.82 -12.29 4.18
CA GLY A 62 -11.40 -12.22 5.53
C GLY A 62 -12.93 -12.30 5.58
N GLY A 63 -13.56 -13.08 4.67
CA GLY A 63 -15.03 -13.18 4.57
C GLY A 63 -15.69 -12.01 3.83
N PHE A 64 -14.90 -11.20 3.11
CA PHE A 64 -15.39 -10.10 2.27
C PHE A 64 -14.81 -10.21 0.86
N ASP A 65 -15.62 -9.78 -0.12
CA ASP A 65 -15.21 -9.55 -1.49
C ASP A 65 -14.98 -8.04 -1.68
N TYR A 66 -13.82 -7.70 -2.22
CA TYR A 66 -13.39 -6.34 -2.53
C TYR A 66 -13.35 -6.17 -4.05
N TYR A 67 -14.06 -5.18 -4.55
CA TYR A 67 -14.11 -4.85 -5.96
C TYR A 67 -13.42 -3.51 -6.20
N VAL A 68 -12.32 -3.52 -6.93
CA VAL A 68 -11.56 -2.31 -7.29
C VAL A 68 -12.01 -1.83 -8.67
N ILE A 69 -12.54 -0.63 -8.72
CA ILE A 69 -13.05 0.04 -9.91
C ILE A 69 -12.13 1.21 -10.24
N SER A 70 -11.44 1.14 -11.38
CA SER A 70 -10.64 2.27 -11.87
C SER A 70 -11.56 3.38 -12.39
N ALA A 71 -11.36 4.59 -11.92
CA ALA A 71 -12.18 5.74 -12.30
C ALA A 71 -11.37 7.03 -12.30
N ARG A 72 -11.80 8.03 -13.07
CA ARG A 72 -11.24 9.38 -12.97
C ARG A 72 -12.05 10.21 -11.98
N ILE A 73 -11.44 10.57 -10.87
CA ILE A 73 -12.12 11.24 -9.77
C ILE A 73 -11.58 12.67 -9.64
N ASN A 74 -12.49 13.66 -9.65
CA ASN A 74 -12.13 15.04 -9.38
C ASN A 74 -12.13 15.27 -7.87
N ARG A 75 -11.09 15.93 -7.31
CA ARG A 75 -10.99 16.25 -5.88
C ARG A 75 -12.19 17.03 -5.32
N PHE A 76 -12.84 17.83 -6.16
CA PHE A 76 -14.06 18.58 -5.82
C PHE A 76 -15.33 17.86 -6.27
N GLY A 77 -15.22 16.62 -6.75
CA GLY A 77 -16.32 15.77 -7.15
C GLY A 77 -16.83 14.90 -6.00
N ALA A 78 -17.64 13.92 -6.36
CA ALA A 78 -18.21 12.97 -5.43
C ALA A 78 -18.31 11.57 -6.03
N VAL A 79 -18.59 10.58 -5.19
CA VAL A 79 -18.81 9.18 -5.54
C VAL A 79 -20.08 8.70 -4.85
N SER A 80 -20.97 8.02 -5.59
CA SER A 80 -22.05 7.25 -4.98
C SER A 80 -21.90 5.77 -5.21
N LEU A 81 -22.38 4.99 -4.25
CA LEU A 81 -22.66 3.58 -4.37
C LEU A 81 -24.19 3.42 -4.30
N SER A 82 -24.78 2.74 -5.25
CA SER A 82 -26.22 2.46 -5.27
C SER A 82 -26.48 0.99 -5.54
N ASP A 83 -27.64 0.51 -5.09
CA ASP A 83 -28.18 -0.82 -5.34
C ASP A 83 -29.53 -0.68 -6.04
N ASN A 84 -29.63 -1.18 -7.29
CA ASN A 84 -30.81 -1.05 -8.14
C ASN A 84 -31.38 0.38 -8.14
N GLY A 85 -30.47 1.39 -8.20
CA GLY A 85 -30.81 2.81 -8.19
C GLY A 85 -31.09 3.42 -6.83
N SER A 86 -31.13 2.64 -5.75
CA SER A 86 -31.22 3.13 -4.36
C SER A 86 -29.83 3.49 -3.83
N VAL A 87 -29.62 4.74 -3.44
CA VAL A 87 -28.31 5.22 -2.96
C VAL A 87 -28.01 4.63 -1.59
N LEU A 88 -26.92 3.89 -1.47
CA LEU A 88 -26.39 3.35 -0.21
C LEU A 88 -25.39 4.33 0.42
N SER A 89 -24.62 5.03 -0.39
CA SER A 89 -23.61 6.00 0.05
C SER A 89 -23.44 7.07 -1.02
N PHE A 90 -23.29 8.34 -0.61
CA PHE A 90 -22.93 9.45 -1.50
C PHE A 90 -21.93 10.36 -0.77
N VAL A 91 -20.67 10.29 -1.17
CA VAL A 91 -19.56 10.93 -0.47
C VAL A 91 -18.78 11.86 -1.38
N SER A 92 -18.19 12.90 -0.79
CA SER A 92 -17.33 13.86 -1.48
C SER A 92 -16.12 14.21 -0.62
N PHE A 93 -15.15 14.93 -1.20
CA PHE A 93 -13.82 15.13 -0.63
C PHE A 93 -13.63 16.58 -0.14
N ASP A 94 -13.01 17.43 -0.95
CA ASP A 94 -12.67 18.81 -0.55
C ASP A 94 -13.88 19.76 -0.52
N SER A 95 -15.01 19.39 -1.09
CA SER A 95 -16.26 20.14 -1.06
C SER A 95 -17.48 19.22 -1.18
N GLN A 96 -18.61 19.66 -0.65
CA GLN A 96 -19.89 18.98 -0.90
C GLN A 96 -20.33 19.15 -2.35
N VAL A 97 -21.02 18.13 -2.88
CA VAL A 97 -21.60 18.11 -4.20
C VAL A 97 -23.08 17.79 -4.10
N THR A 98 -23.94 18.60 -4.74
CA THR A 98 -25.36 18.24 -4.93
C THR A 98 -25.51 17.61 -6.31
N ALA A 99 -25.90 16.34 -6.38
CA ALA A 99 -26.06 15.63 -7.65
C ALA A 99 -27.25 16.19 -8.44
N THR A 100 -27.03 16.39 -9.73
CA THR A 100 -28.06 16.84 -10.68
C THR A 100 -28.51 15.73 -11.62
N GLN A 101 -27.80 14.60 -11.61
CA GLN A 101 -28.04 13.42 -12.45
C GLN A 101 -27.77 12.13 -11.66
N GLY A 102 -28.11 10.99 -12.26
CA GLY A 102 -27.84 9.66 -11.72
C GLY A 102 -28.66 9.30 -10.48
N PRO A 103 -28.33 8.18 -9.82
CA PRO A 103 -29.07 7.68 -8.66
C PRO A 103 -29.15 8.68 -7.50
N ALA A 104 -28.12 9.47 -7.26
CA ALA A 104 -28.07 10.47 -6.19
C ALA A 104 -28.71 11.82 -6.54
N SER A 105 -29.40 11.95 -7.69
CA SER A 105 -30.00 13.21 -8.13
C SER A 105 -30.83 13.87 -7.06
N GLY A 106 -30.57 15.16 -6.78
CA GLY A 106 -31.22 15.94 -5.73
C GLY A 106 -30.62 15.76 -4.32
N GLN A 107 -29.73 14.81 -4.12
CA GLN A 107 -29.04 14.60 -2.83
C GLN A 107 -27.75 15.41 -2.77
N THR A 108 -27.37 15.81 -1.54
CA THR A 108 -26.08 16.43 -1.25
C THR A 108 -25.18 15.42 -0.57
N SER A 109 -23.95 15.31 -1.07
CA SER A 109 -22.96 14.36 -0.57
C SER A 109 -22.52 14.65 0.86
N THR A 110 -22.13 13.60 1.59
CA THR A 110 -21.40 13.72 2.85
C THR A 110 -19.92 13.96 2.55
N GLN A 111 -19.36 15.03 3.09
CA GLN A 111 -17.94 15.30 2.98
C GLN A 111 -17.19 14.38 3.96
N ILE A 112 -16.29 13.52 3.42
CA ILE A 112 -15.57 12.50 4.20
C ILE A 112 -14.12 12.88 4.52
N GLY A 113 -13.68 14.06 4.14
CA GLY A 113 -12.32 14.53 4.32
C GLY A 113 -11.59 14.75 2.99
N SER A 114 -10.31 14.95 3.06
CA SER A 114 -9.42 15.17 1.92
C SER A 114 -8.18 14.32 2.09
N ASN A 115 -7.66 13.73 1.00
CA ASN A 115 -6.31 13.16 1.01
C ASN A 115 -5.22 14.25 1.00
N GLY A 116 -5.59 15.48 1.27
CA GLY A 116 -4.71 16.62 1.25
C GLY A 116 -4.22 16.96 -0.15
N THR A 117 -2.92 17.20 -0.29
CA THR A 117 -2.26 17.39 -1.58
C THR A 117 -1.37 16.20 -1.93
N ASP A 118 -1.58 15.06 -1.27
CA ASP A 118 -0.83 13.83 -1.52
C ASP A 118 -1.50 13.04 -2.63
N ASP A 119 -0.91 13.08 -3.82
CA ASP A 119 -1.38 12.32 -4.99
C ASP A 119 -1.32 10.81 -4.80
N THR A 120 -0.89 10.33 -3.65
CA THR A 120 -0.61 8.92 -3.38
C THR A 120 -1.34 8.35 -2.19
N ALA A 121 -1.91 9.20 -1.34
CA ALA A 121 -2.80 8.77 -0.27
C ALA A 121 -4.19 8.43 -0.83
N SER A 122 -4.93 7.61 -0.11
CA SER A 122 -6.34 7.34 -0.29
C SER A 122 -7.13 7.75 0.96
N LEU A 123 -8.45 7.68 0.87
CA LEU A 123 -9.36 7.71 2.00
C LEU A 123 -9.91 6.31 2.21
N SER A 124 -9.59 5.68 3.32
CA SER A 124 -10.06 4.32 3.65
C SER A 124 -11.09 4.31 4.77
N SER A 125 -12.01 3.35 4.74
CA SER A 125 -13.07 3.20 5.73
C SER A 125 -13.37 1.73 6.04
N LYS A 126 -13.56 1.44 7.33
CA LYS A 126 -13.98 0.10 7.80
C LYS A 126 -15.51 -0.05 7.86
N ASP A 127 -16.24 1.03 7.91
CA ASP A 127 -17.70 1.05 8.11
C ASP A 127 -18.48 1.75 6.98
N GLY A 128 -17.78 2.35 6.02
CA GLY A 128 -18.35 3.12 4.91
C GLY A 128 -18.81 4.53 5.31
N VAL A 129 -18.56 4.95 6.55
CA VAL A 129 -18.99 6.24 7.13
C VAL A 129 -17.79 7.05 7.60
N ASN A 130 -16.93 6.43 8.40
CA ASN A 130 -15.74 7.08 8.96
C ASN A 130 -14.55 6.80 8.06
N PHE A 131 -14.07 7.82 7.36
CA PHE A 131 -12.92 7.73 6.48
C PHE A 131 -11.69 8.35 7.11
N VAL A 132 -10.56 7.70 6.94
CA VAL A 132 -9.24 8.18 7.39
C VAL A 132 -8.28 8.24 6.21
N GLU A 133 -7.35 9.19 6.25
CA GLU A 133 -6.29 9.27 5.24
C GLU A 133 -5.39 8.04 5.37
N ASP A 134 -5.31 7.22 4.31
CA ASP A 134 -4.36 6.13 4.19
C ASP A 134 -3.18 6.60 3.32
N PRO A 135 -2.00 6.80 3.91
CA PRO A 135 -0.81 7.21 3.16
C PRO A 135 -0.26 6.11 2.25
N ASN A 136 -0.82 4.90 2.33
CA ASN A 136 -0.36 3.73 1.60
C ASN A 136 -1.52 2.99 0.92
N PRO A 137 -2.20 3.64 -0.03
CA PRO A 137 -3.31 3.01 -0.74
C PRO A 137 -2.88 1.72 -1.41
N SER A 138 -3.76 0.73 -1.36
CA SER A 138 -3.55 -0.57 -2.06
C SER A 138 -3.37 -0.36 -3.58
N PRO A 139 -2.61 -1.19 -4.28
CA PRO A 139 -2.28 -2.57 -3.97
C PRO A 139 -0.77 -2.79 -3.78
N GLY A 140 -0.37 -3.52 -2.77
CA GLY A 140 0.96 -4.09 -2.69
C GLY A 140 1.49 -4.24 -1.26
N ALA A 141 1.42 -5.47 -0.74
CA ALA A 141 2.12 -5.81 0.49
C ALA A 141 3.64 -5.70 0.31
N PRO A 142 4.40 -5.36 1.38
CA PRO A 142 5.86 -5.39 1.37
C PRO A 142 6.39 -6.77 1.01
N CYS A 143 7.19 -6.86 -0.05
CA CYS A 143 7.77 -8.12 -0.51
C CYS A 143 9.25 -7.97 -0.84
N PHE A 144 10.02 -9.01 -0.57
CA PHE A 144 11.34 -9.24 -1.12
C PHE A 144 11.22 -10.05 -2.42
N VAL A 145 12.16 -9.87 -3.33
CA VAL A 145 12.29 -10.74 -4.51
C VAL A 145 13.19 -11.93 -4.15
N SER A 146 12.99 -13.09 -4.81
CA SER A 146 13.87 -14.27 -4.66
C SER A 146 15.34 -13.90 -4.70
N ASP A 147 16.17 -14.70 -4.03
CA ASP A 147 17.62 -14.55 -3.88
C ASP A 147 18.07 -13.37 -3.00
N THR A 148 17.13 -12.62 -2.41
CA THR A 148 17.44 -11.63 -1.38
C THR A 148 17.96 -12.34 -0.12
N LEU A 149 19.16 -11.96 0.35
CA LEU A 149 19.73 -12.49 1.59
C LEU A 149 19.19 -11.75 2.80
N ILE A 150 18.58 -12.50 3.71
CA ILE A 150 18.05 -12.02 4.99
C ILE A 150 19.00 -12.47 6.11
N LEU A 151 19.38 -11.53 6.98
CA LEU A 151 20.22 -11.84 8.14
C LEU A 151 19.42 -12.55 9.22
N THR A 152 19.88 -13.75 9.59
CA THR A 152 19.30 -14.57 10.66
C THR A 152 20.33 -14.78 11.78
N ASP A 153 19.91 -15.40 12.88
CA ASP A 153 20.80 -15.82 13.97
C ASP A 153 21.83 -16.89 13.54
N ARG A 154 21.65 -17.50 12.35
CA ARG A 154 22.56 -18.49 11.74
C ARG A 154 23.37 -17.93 10.56
N GLY A 155 23.34 -16.61 10.35
CA GLY A 155 23.93 -15.96 9.17
C GLY A 155 22.90 -15.59 8.12
N GLU A 156 23.36 -15.24 6.93
CA GLU A 156 22.50 -14.81 5.82
C GLU A 156 21.88 -16.02 5.11
N ILE A 157 20.56 -15.98 4.90
CA ILE A 157 19.77 -17.02 4.24
C ILE A 157 18.94 -16.35 3.15
N SER A 158 18.86 -16.99 1.96
CA SER A 158 17.97 -16.52 0.88
C SER A 158 16.52 -16.54 1.33
N VAL A 159 15.76 -15.50 1.00
CA VAL A 159 14.39 -15.30 1.47
C VAL A 159 13.47 -16.49 1.16
N GLN A 160 13.65 -17.16 0.02
CA GLN A 160 12.88 -18.36 -0.36
C GLN A 160 13.20 -19.59 0.51
N ASP A 161 14.34 -19.58 1.23
CA ASP A 161 14.78 -20.67 2.08
C ASP A 161 14.42 -20.46 3.57
N ILE A 162 13.94 -19.25 3.91
CA ILE A 162 13.43 -18.96 5.26
C ILE A 162 12.17 -19.77 5.55
N ARG A 163 12.06 -20.25 6.76
CA ARG A 163 10.94 -21.09 7.23
C ARG A 163 10.33 -20.53 8.52
N PRO A 164 9.05 -20.84 8.79
CA PRO A 164 8.47 -20.57 10.09
C PRO A 164 9.33 -21.17 11.23
N GLY A 165 9.57 -20.36 12.27
CA GLY A 165 10.46 -20.70 13.39
C GLY A 165 11.88 -20.16 13.25
N ASP A 166 12.34 -19.77 12.06
CA ASP A 166 13.63 -19.09 11.89
C ASP A 166 13.62 -17.73 12.62
N LYS A 167 14.81 -17.28 13.03
CA LYS A 167 14.99 -16.01 13.74
C LYS A 167 15.71 -15.02 12.86
N VAL A 168 15.05 -13.94 12.48
CA VAL A 168 15.65 -12.84 11.72
C VAL A 168 16.19 -11.78 12.67
N MET A 169 17.35 -11.24 12.36
CA MET A 169 17.98 -10.18 13.15
C MET A 169 17.35 -8.83 12.82
N THR A 170 17.08 -8.04 13.86
CA THR A 170 16.41 -6.74 13.73
C THR A 170 17.34 -5.58 14.03
N THR A 171 16.98 -4.39 13.57
CA THR A 171 17.73 -3.14 13.85
C THR A 171 17.74 -2.75 15.32
N GLU A 172 16.91 -3.38 16.14
CA GLU A 172 16.89 -3.22 17.61
C GLU A 172 17.92 -4.09 18.32
N GLY A 173 18.73 -4.87 17.60
CA GLY A 173 19.71 -5.80 18.16
C GLY A 173 19.10 -7.08 18.73
N SER A 174 17.80 -7.30 18.54
CA SER A 174 17.07 -8.49 18.94
C SER A 174 16.76 -9.39 17.75
N ALA A 175 16.35 -10.62 17.98
CA ALA A 175 15.82 -11.49 16.95
C ALA A 175 14.27 -11.48 17.00
N ALA A 176 13.64 -11.55 15.84
CA ALA A 176 12.21 -11.78 15.70
C ALA A 176 11.97 -13.16 15.08
N THR A 177 10.92 -13.83 15.52
CA THR A 177 10.59 -15.17 15.01
C THR A 177 9.71 -15.06 13.78
N VAL A 178 10.15 -15.68 12.68
CA VAL A 178 9.33 -15.81 11.48
C VAL A 178 8.16 -16.73 11.76
N ARG A 179 6.95 -16.30 11.47
CA ARG A 179 5.72 -17.05 11.67
C ARG A 179 5.21 -17.65 10.36
N LEU A 180 5.40 -16.92 9.27
CA LEU A 180 4.93 -17.34 7.96
C LEU A 180 5.80 -16.73 6.86
N VAL A 181 5.97 -17.44 5.77
CA VAL A 181 6.56 -16.91 4.52
C VAL A 181 5.61 -17.22 3.38
N LEU A 182 5.05 -16.19 2.77
CA LEU A 182 4.17 -16.32 1.63
C LEU A 182 4.93 -15.98 0.35
N SER A 183 4.60 -16.63 -0.76
CA SER A 183 5.22 -16.34 -2.04
C SER A 183 4.18 -16.19 -3.16
N ARG A 184 4.45 -15.27 -4.09
CA ARG A 184 3.64 -15.03 -5.28
C ARG A 184 4.53 -14.87 -6.50
N SER A 185 4.28 -15.71 -7.52
CA SER A 185 4.96 -15.61 -8.82
C SER A 185 4.15 -14.72 -9.77
N LEU A 186 4.82 -13.78 -10.42
CA LEU A 186 4.28 -12.94 -11.47
C LEU A 186 5.05 -13.19 -12.76
N ARG A 187 4.35 -13.36 -13.88
CA ARG A 187 4.91 -13.51 -15.21
C ARG A 187 4.87 -12.20 -15.97
N GLN A 188 5.54 -12.12 -17.08
CA GLN A 188 5.55 -10.94 -17.93
C GLN A 188 4.15 -10.42 -18.27
N ALA A 189 3.20 -11.31 -18.54
CA ALA A 189 1.82 -10.92 -18.83
C ALA A 189 1.16 -10.18 -17.67
N ASP A 190 1.44 -10.61 -16.42
CA ASP A 190 0.92 -9.96 -15.21
C ASP A 190 1.55 -8.57 -15.04
N LEU A 191 2.86 -8.45 -15.26
CA LEU A 191 3.61 -7.19 -15.17
C LEU A 191 3.28 -6.19 -16.30
N LEU A 192 2.81 -6.68 -17.44
CA LEU A 192 2.32 -5.83 -18.54
C LEU A 192 0.91 -5.34 -18.27
N LYS A 193 0.05 -6.22 -17.73
CA LYS A 193 -1.34 -5.88 -17.36
C LYS A 193 -1.40 -4.93 -16.18
N SER A 194 -0.47 -5.10 -15.22
CA SER A 194 -0.41 -4.34 -13.96
C SER A 194 1.01 -3.80 -13.73
N PRO A 195 1.41 -2.70 -14.40
CA PRO A 195 2.76 -2.13 -14.29
C PRO A 195 3.15 -1.71 -12.87
N GLU A 196 2.17 -1.45 -12.01
CA GLU A 196 2.34 -1.16 -10.58
C GLU A 196 2.92 -2.33 -9.79
N LEU A 197 2.83 -3.56 -10.32
CA LEU A 197 3.42 -4.77 -9.72
C LEU A 197 4.91 -4.94 -10.08
N ARG A 198 5.49 -4.07 -10.92
CA ARG A 198 6.91 -4.10 -11.23
C ARG A 198 7.74 -3.74 -10.02
N PRO A 199 8.84 -4.47 -9.76
CA PRO A 199 9.67 -4.24 -8.60
C PRO A 199 10.46 -2.92 -8.70
N VAL A 200 10.93 -2.47 -7.55
CA VAL A 200 11.94 -1.42 -7.43
C VAL A 200 13.28 -2.09 -7.15
N ARG A 201 14.30 -1.73 -7.92
CA ARG A 201 15.68 -2.13 -7.71
C ARG A 201 16.44 -1.02 -7.02
N ILE A 202 17.16 -1.38 -5.98
CA ILE A 202 18.03 -0.53 -5.17
C ILE A 202 19.44 -1.08 -5.39
N THR A 203 20.28 -0.38 -6.14
CA THR A 203 21.63 -0.87 -6.45
C THR A 203 22.52 -0.84 -5.21
N ALA A 204 23.54 -1.68 -5.21
CA ALA A 204 24.53 -1.73 -4.14
C ALA A 204 25.06 -0.33 -3.80
N GLY A 205 25.04 0.04 -2.52
CA GLY A 205 25.52 1.32 -2.01
C GLY A 205 24.54 2.50 -2.15
N ALA A 206 23.40 2.36 -2.84
CA ALA A 206 22.50 3.49 -3.15
C ALA A 206 21.88 4.16 -1.92
N LEU A 207 21.80 3.48 -0.78
CA LEU A 207 21.23 4.02 0.46
C LEU A 207 22.26 4.73 1.36
N GLY A 208 23.54 4.59 1.04
CA GLY A 208 24.66 5.10 1.82
C GLY A 208 25.37 4.03 2.63
N HIS A 209 26.59 4.32 3.10
CA HIS A 209 27.45 3.42 3.88
C HIS A 209 27.63 2.03 3.25
N GLY A 210 27.64 1.95 1.90
CA GLY A 210 27.77 0.68 1.17
C GLY A 210 26.52 -0.21 1.21
N LEU A 211 25.38 0.34 1.62
CA LEU A 211 24.12 -0.39 1.70
C LEU A 211 23.19 -0.09 0.50
N PRO A 212 22.43 -1.08 0.01
CA PRO A 212 22.59 -2.51 0.31
C PRO A 212 23.97 -3.02 -0.17
N ARG A 213 24.43 -4.15 0.36
CA ARG A 213 25.74 -4.75 -0.04
C ARG A 213 25.73 -5.33 -1.45
N ARG A 214 24.57 -5.80 -1.90
CA ARG A 214 24.27 -6.23 -3.26
C ARG A 214 22.99 -5.54 -3.71
N ASP A 215 22.68 -5.58 -5.00
CA ASP A 215 21.39 -5.08 -5.50
C ASP A 215 20.24 -5.73 -4.75
N LEU A 216 19.40 -4.92 -4.15
CA LEU A 216 18.19 -5.33 -3.44
C LEU A 216 16.97 -5.01 -4.31
N THR A 217 16.15 -6.01 -4.55
CA THR A 217 14.92 -5.85 -5.34
C THR A 217 13.71 -6.14 -4.47
N VAL A 218 12.77 -5.20 -4.42
CA VAL A 218 11.60 -5.24 -3.54
C VAL A 218 10.34 -4.78 -4.27
N SER A 219 9.17 -5.05 -3.69
CA SER A 219 7.92 -4.45 -4.20
C SER A 219 7.92 -2.93 -4.01
N ARG A 220 7.10 -2.21 -4.79
CA ARG A 220 7.06 -0.74 -4.77
C ARG A 220 6.69 -0.17 -3.40
N GLN A 221 5.82 -0.85 -2.66
CA GLN A 221 5.34 -0.41 -1.35
C GLN A 221 6.20 -0.91 -0.18
N HIS A 222 7.18 -1.77 -0.45
CA HIS A 222 8.14 -2.22 0.56
C HIS A 222 8.88 -1.03 1.16
N ARG A 223 8.93 -0.94 2.49
CA ARG A 223 9.55 0.21 3.16
C ARG A 223 10.95 -0.11 3.62
N MET A 224 11.84 0.83 3.30
CA MET A 224 13.22 0.86 3.79
C MET A 224 13.29 1.81 4.97
N LEU A 225 14.10 1.48 5.97
CA LEU A 225 14.39 2.41 7.05
C LEU A 225 15.30 3.54 6.52
N VAL A 226 14.86 4.76 6.73
CA VAL A 226 15.68 5.97 6.60
C VAL A 226 16.09 6.40 8.00
N ARG A 227 17.41 6.51 8.23
CA ARG A 227 17.98 6.99 9.50
C ARG A 227 18.84 8.21 9.23
N SER A 228 18.37 9.40 9.63
CA SER A 228 19.09 10.63 9.31
C SER A 228 18.73 11.81 10.19
N ASP A 229 19.67 12.79 10.23
CA ASP A 229 19.41 14.10 10.85
C ASP A 229 18.35 14.91 10.10
N ILE A 230 18.12 14.63 8.81
CA ILE A 230 17.05 15.27 8.05
C ILE A 230 15.70 14.75 8.52
N ALA A 231 15.59 13.42 8.77
CA ALA A 231 14.38 12.82 9.33
C ALA A 231 14.12 13.38 10.74
N GLN A 232 15.14 13.47 11.60
CA GLN A 232 15.03 14.04 12.93
C GLN A 232 14.44 15.46 12.90
N ARG A 233 14.89 16.32 12.00
CA ARG A 233 14.37 17.69 11.86
C ARG A 233 12.96 17.77 11.27
N MET A 234 12.53 16.75 10.55
CA MET A 234 11.21 16.74 9.87
C MET A 234 10.11 16.07 10.68
N PHE A 235 10.48 15.07 11.49
CA PHE A 235 9.54 14.15 12.12
C PHE A 235 9.75 13.97 13.62
N ASP A 236 10.76 14.64 14.18
CA ASP A 236 11.17 14.49 15.58
C ASP A 236 11.67 13.08 15.95
N THR A 237 12.04 12.31 14.90
CA THR A 237 12.70 11.01 15.01
C THR A 237 13.70 10.83 13.87
N ARG A 238 14.85 10.18 14.15
CA ARG A 238 15.84 9.85 13.12
C ARG A 238 15.38 8.74 12.20
N ASP A 239 14.53 7.84 12.73
CA ASP A 239 14.14 6.59 12.11
C ASP A 239 12.72 6.68 11.58
N VAL A 240 12.58 6.55 10.25
CA VAL A 240 11.30 6.55 9.57
C VAL A 240 11.27 5.52 8.45
N LEU A 241 10.11 4.94 8.20
CA LEU A 241 9.91 3.98 7.10
C LEU A 241 9.44 4.71 5.85
N VAL A 242 10.13 4.45 4.73
CA VAL A 242 9.88 5.10 3.43
C VAL A 242 9.72 4.04 2.35
N SER A 243 8.62 4.08 1.60
CA SER A 243 8.35 3.13 0.52
C SER A 243 9.40 3.20 -0.59
N ALA A 244 9.81 2.07 -1.12
CA ALA A 244 10.84 1.95 -2.16
C ALA A 244 10.52 2.80 -3.40
N ILE A 245 9.25 2.89 -3.79
CA ILE A 245 8.82 3.75 -4.89
C ILE A 245 9.09 5.25 -4.63
N ARG A 246 9.19 5.68 -3.37
CA ARG A 246 9.53 7.06 -3.00
C ARG A 246 11.03 7.33 -3.03
N LEU A 247 11.82 6.27 -3.01
CA LEU A 247 13.27 6.34 -3.09
C LEU A 247 13.77 6.46 -4.53
N THR A 248 12.92 6.34 -5.54
CA THR A 248 13.33 6.38 -6.96
C THR A 248 13.89 7.74 -7.41
N ASP A 249 13.76 8.78 -6.61
CA ASP A 249 14.45 10.06 -6.84
C ASP A 249 15.94 9.98 -6.44
N LEU A 250 16.39 8.92 -5.73
CA LEU A 250 17.79 8.71 -5.37
C LEU A 250 18.55 8.08 -6.55
N PRO A 251 19.82 8.47 -6.77
CA PRO A 251 20.68 7.77 -7.70
C PRO A 251 20.80 6.27 -7.33
N GLY A 252 20.63 5.40 -8.32
CA GLY A 252 20.73 3.95 -8.12
C GLY A 252 19.43 3.28 -7.61
N VAL A 253 18.33 4.00 -7.51
CA VAL A 253 17.01 3.42 -7.17
C VAL A 253 16.04 3.67 -8.32
N TYR A 254 15.45 2.61 -8.87
CA TYR A 254 14.55 2.73 -10.02
C TYR A 254 13.54 1.57 -10.11
N VAL A 255 12.44 1.81 -10.82
CA VAL A 255 11.50 0.74 -11.18
C VAL A 255 12.13 -0.13 -12.25
N ASP A 256 12.19 -1.44 -12.03
CA ASP A 256 12.75 -2.39 -13.00
C ASP A 256 11.70 -2.71 -14.08
N TYR A 257 11.79 -1.99 -15.20
CA TYR A 257 10.92 -2.20 -16.35
C TYR A 257 11.32 -3.39 -17.20
N ASP A 258 12.55 -3.91 -17.03
CA ASP A 258 13.09 -5.04 -17.78
C ASP A 258 12.73 -6.39 -17.13
N ALA A 259 12.19 -6.38 -15.93
CA ALA A 259 11.74 -7.60 -15.25
C ALA A 259 10.67 -8.31 -16.09
N THR A 260 10.94 -9.57 -16.48
CA THR A 260 10.02 -10.44 -17.24
C THR A 260 9.28 -11.42 -16.35
N GLN A 261 9.80 -11.68 -15.17
CA GLN A 261 9.15 -12.46 -14.11
C GLN A 261 9.67 -12.00 -12.75
N VAL A 262 8.84 -12.14 -11.74
CA VAL A 262 9.19 -11.81 -10.35
C VAL A 262 8.55 -12.84 -9.42
N VAL A 263 9.30 -13.34 -8.45
CA VAL A 263 8.73 -14.10 -7.33
C VAL A 263 8.88 -13.25 -6.09
N TYR A 264 7.76 -12.80 -5.55
CA TYR A 264 7.68 -12.01 -4.34
C TYR A 264 7.54 -12.90 -3.12
N HIS A 265 8.24 -12.56 -2.03
CA HIS A 265 8.19 -13.25 -0.75
C HIS A 265 7.83 -12.26 0.35
N HIS A 266 6.81 -12.59 1.14
CA HIS A 266 6.40 -11.85 2.33
C HIS A 266 6.93 -12.57 3.56
N VAL A 267 7.74 -11.90 4.37
CA VAL A 267 8.22 -12.43 5.64
C VAL A 267 7.38 -11.86 6.76
N VAL A 268 6.58 -12.72 7.40
CA VAL A 268 5.72 -12.37 8.53
C VAL A 268 6.40 -12.80 9.81
N CYS A 269 6.62 -11.86 10.73
CA CYS A 269 7.19 -12.12 12.05
C CYS A 269 6.11 -12.03 13.14
N ASP A 270 6.50 -12.40 14.37
CA ASP A 270 5.65 -12.31 15.55
C ASP A 270 5.22 -10.87 15.91
N ARG A 271 5.89 -9.89 15.36
CA ARG A 271 5.55 -8.45 15.36
C ARG A 271 6.09 -7.77 14.11
N HIS A 272 5.65 -6.56 13.83
CA HIS A 272 6.27 -5.74 12.78
C HIS A 272 7.69 -5.36 13.20
N VAL A 273 8.68 -5.67 12.36
CA VAL A 273 10.10 -5.39 12.65
C VAL A 273 10.80 -4.85 11.40
N VAL A 274 11.93 -4.19 11.62
CA VAL A 274 12.89 -3.89 10.58
C VAL A 274 14.05 -4.87 10.69
N LEU A 275 14.17 -5.72 9.69
CA LEU A 275 15.21 -6.74 9.55
C LEU A 275 16.29 -6.28 8.57
N PHE A 276 17.32 -7.09 8.35
CA PHE A 276 18.38 -6.78 7.39
C PHE A 276 18.27 -7.65 6.14
N ALA A 277 18.05 -6.99 5.00
CA ALA A 277 18.04 -7.58 3.67
C ALA A 277 19.20 -7.02 2.85
N GLU A 278 20.09 -7.88 2.34
CA GLU A 278 21.36 -7.47 1.71
C GLU A 278 22.16 -6.49 2.60
N GLY A 279 22.04 -6.63 3.92
CA GLY A 279 22.60 -5.74 4.92
C GLY A 279 21.84 -4.43 5.13
N ALA A 280 20.87 -4.09 4.27
CA ALA A 280 20.07 -2.88 4.40
C ALA A 280 18.85 -3.10 5.31
N PRO A 281 18.49 -2.11 6.15
CA PRO A 281 17.35 -2.21 7.03
C PRO A 281 16.03 -2.10 6.24
N SER A 282 15.25 -3.16 6.28
CA SER A 282 14.03 -3.37 5.52
C SER A 282 12.90 -3.89 6.40
N GLU A 283 11.66 -3.48 6.16
CA GLU A 283 10.52 -3.95 6.95
C GLU A 283 10.20 -5.44 6.72
N SER A 284 9.70 -6.13 7.74
CA SER A 284 8.93 -7.36 7.60
C SER A 284 7.52 -7.03 7.08
N LEU A 285 6.71 -8.05 6.76
CA LEU A 285 5.32 -7.76 6.41
C LEU A 285 4.61 -7.09 7.60
N PHE A 286 4.17 -5.86 7.37
CA PHE A 286 3.27 -5.15 8.26
C PHE A 286 1.84 -5.61 7.97
N THR A 287 1.22 -6.32 8.91
CA THR A 287 -0.13 -6.89 8.75
C THR A 287 -1.23 -5.87 9.04
N GLY A 288 -1.05 -4.64 8.60
CA GLY A 288 -2.12 -3.65 8.58
C GLY A 288 -3.25 -4.08 7.62
N PRO A 289 -4.45 -3.47 7.73
CA PRO A 289 -5.63 -3.89 6.96
C PRO A 289 -5.39 -4.00 5.45
N GLU A 290 -4.58 -3.11 4.90
CA GLU A 290 -4.28 -3.06 3.46
C GLU A 290 -3.32 -4.17 3.02
N ALA A 291 -2.35 -4.52 3.85
CA ALA A 291 -1.46 -5.64 3.56
C ALA A 291 -2.21 -6.98 3.56
N LEU A 292 -3.16 -7.14 4.46
CA LEU A 292 -4.02 -8.34 4.52
C LEU A 292 -4.89 -8.47 3.27
N LYS A 293 -5.44 -7.38 2.75
CA LYS A 293 -6.22 -7.36 1.50
C LYS A 293 -5.42 -7.78 0.27
N SER A 294 -4.11 -7.60 0.27
CA SER A 294 -3.24 -7.94 -0.85
C SER A 294 -2.80 -9.41 -0.88
N LEU A 295 -3.11 -10.18 0.17
CA LEU A 295 -2.76 -11.59 0.26
C LEU A 295 -3.77 -12.46 -0.49
N PRO A 296 -3.33 -13.57 -1.13
CA PRO A 296 -4.24 -14.58 -1.65
C PRO A 296 -5.13 -15.16 -0.53
N PRO A 297 -6.36 -15.59 -0.83
CA PRO A 297 -7.31 -16.09 0.18
C PRO A 297 -6.75 -17.22 1.04
N GLU A 298 -6.00 -18.16 0.43
CA GLU A 298 -5.38 -19.28 1.12
C GLU A 298 -4.32 -18.78 2.11
N ALA A 299 -3.50 -17.82 1.68
CA ALA A 299 -2.44 -17.24 2.50
C ALA A 299 -3.01 -16.43 3.66
N LEU A 300 -4.11 -15.71 3.43
CA LEU A 300 -4.81 -15.00 4.50
C LEU A 300 -5.44 -15.99 5.50
N HIS A 301 -6.05 -17.07 5.01
CA HIS A 301 -6.63 -18.10 5.88
C HIS A 301 -5.56 -18.73 6.77
N GLU A 302 -4.40 -19.07 6.21
CA GLU A 302 -3.25 -19.58 6.97
C GLU A 302 -2.74 -18.56 7.99
N LEU A 303 -2.64 -17.29 7.59
CA LEU A 303 -2.25 -16.20 8.48
C LEU A 303 -3.21 -16.05 9.67
N LEU A 304 -4.52 -16.09 9.43
CA LEU A 304 -5.55 -16.00 10.48
C LEU A 304 -5.57 -17.24 11.40
N GLN A 305 -5.16 -18.42 10.91
CA GLN A 305 -4.97 -19.60 11.78
C GLN A 305 -3.76 -19.45 12.71
N ILE A 306 -2.68 -18.81 12.24
CA ILE A 306 -1.46 -18.57 13.02
C ILE A 306 -1.67 -17.42 14.02
N PHE A 307 -2.43 -16.43 13.62
CA PHE A 307 -2.76 -15.25 14.41
C PHE A 307 -4.30 -15.11 14.52
N PRO A 308 -4.95 -15.90 15.37
CA PRO A 308 -6.42 -15.87 15.49
C PRO A 308 -6.96 -14.51 15.97
N ASP A 309 -6.13 -13.72 16.63
CA ASP A 309 -6.44 -12.36 17.07
C ASP A 309 -6.18 -11.29 16.00
N LEU A 310 -5.62 -11.68 14.84
CA LEU A 310 -5.56 -10.84 13.65
C LEU A 310 -6.98 -10.70 13.06
N ASP A 311 -7.84 -10.02 13.81
CA ASP A 311 -9.04 -9.44 13.22
C ASP A 311 -8.58 -8.40 12.18
N CYS A 312 -9.30 -8.27 11.06
CA CYS A 312 -9.10 -7.20 10.07
C CYS A 312 -9.18 -5.79 10.69
N ASN A 313 -9.42 -5.71 11.99
CA ASN A 313 -9.53 -4.53 12.83
C ASN A 313 -8.34 -4.29 13.78
N MET A 314 -7.35 -5.18 13.88
CA MET A 314 -6.20 -4.93 14.74
C MET A 314 -5.15 -4.09 14.00
N ASP A 315 -4.94 -2.88 14.47
CA ASP A 315 -3.77 -2.09 14.12
C ASP A 315 -2.54 -2.70 14.83
N MET A 316 -1.69 -3.41 14.09
CA MET A 316 -0.35 -3.68 14.57
C MET A 316 0.38 -2.33 14.65
N ASP A 317 1.06 -2.04 15.74
CA ASP A 317 1.90 -0.85 15.81
C ASP A 317 3.06 -0.99 14.82
N PRO A 318 3.31 0.02 13.96
CA PRO A 318 4.47 -0.01 13.09
C PRO A 318 5.76 0.07 13.93
N ALA A 319 6.80 -0.68 13.52
CA ALA A 319 8.10 -0.68 14.21
C ALA A 319 8.72 0.72 14.30
N PHE A 320 8.50 1.56 13.28
CA PHE A 320 8.93 2.95 13.22
C PHE A 320 7.87 3.83 12.55
N TYR A 321 7.97 5.13 12.77
CA TYR A 321 7.04 6.09 12.19
C TYR A 321 7.01 6.01 10.66
N ILE A 322 5.81 5.97 10.08
CA ILE A 322 5.56 5.96 8.64
C ILE A 322 5.00 7.33 8.25
N PRO A 323 5.80 8.22 7.64
CA PRO A 323 5.30 9.51 7.16
C PRO A 323 4.31 9.34 6.00
N SER A 324 3.37 10.27 5.82
CA SER A 324 2.55 10.31 4.61
C SER A 324 3.41 10.40 3.34
N GLY A 325 2.93 9.88 2.22
CA GLY A 325 3.69 9.77 0.99
C GLY A 325 4.28 11.11 0.50
N ARG A 326 3.55 12.24 0.69
CA ARG A 326 4.07 13.59 0.42
C ARG A 326 5.25 13.95 1.32
N ARG A 327 5.19 13.61 2.60
CA ARG A 327 6.28 13.86 3.55
C ARG A 327 7.48 12.97 3.26
N GLN A 328 7.25 11.70 2.83
CA GLN A 328 8.30 10.81 2.34
C GLN A 328 9.01 11.42 1.13
N LYS A 329 8.27 11.86 0.10
CA LYS A 329 8.85 12.52 -1.09
C LYS A 329 9.64 13.77 -0.70
N LYS A 330 9.14 14.60 0.21
CA LYS A 330 9.86 15.79 0.70
C LYS A 330 11.15 15.42 1.45
N LEU A 331 11.15 14.32 2.21
CA LEU A 331 12.32 13.82 2.90
C LEU A 331 13.39 13.40 1.88
N VAL A 332 13.04 12.56 0.91
CA VAL A 332 13.95 12.09 -0.14
C VAL A 332 14.51 13.25 -0.96
N ALA A 333 13.66 14.17 -1.40
CA ALA A 333 14.08 15.37 -2.12
C ALA A 333 15.10 16.24 -1.32
N ARG A 334 14.99 16.29 0.02
CA ARG A 334 15.99 16.97 0.87
C ARG A 334 17.32 16.23 0.92
N HIS A 335 17.30 14.89 0.95
CA HIS A 335 18.51 14.08 0.87
C HIS A 335 19.23 14.31 -0.44
N VAL A 336 18.51 14.20 -1.57
CA VAL A 336 19.04 14.45 -2.92
C VAL A 336 19.66 15.85 -3.01
N ARG A 337 18.89 16.89 -2.64
CA ARG A 337 19.34 18.30 -2.73
C ARG A 337 20.58 18.58 -1.89
N ASN A 338 20.73 17.93 -0.75
CA ASN A 338 21.86 18.14 0.15
C ASN A 338 22.99 17.12 -0.07
N SER A 339 22.88 16.23 -1.06
CA SER A 339 23.83 15.14 -1.32
C SER A 339 24.15 14.33 -0.06
N LYS A 340 23.10 14.00 0.71
CA LYS A 340 23.19 13.22 1.95
C LYS A 340 22.60 11.83 1.75
N ALA A 341 23.33 10.82 2.23
CA ALA A 341 22.81 9.46 2.30
C ALA A 341 21.51 9.41 3.13
N ILE A 342 20.62 8.46 2.83
CA ILE A 342 19.41 8.26 3.62
C ILE A 342 19.66 7.46 4.91
N ILE A 343 20.78 6.74 4.94
CA ILE A 343 21.35 6.16 6.15
C ILE A 343 22.62 6.94 6.39
N ASP A 344 22.67 7.80 7.41
CA ASP A 344 23.76 8.74 7.65
C ASP A 344 24.77 8.28 8.71
N GLU A 345 24.58 7.10 9.29
CA GLU A 345 25.52 6.44 10.20
C GLU A 345 25.52 4.92 10.03
N ALA A 346 26.61 4.27 10.40
CA ALA A 346 26.67 2.81 10.40
C ALA A 346 25.64 2.23 11.38
N LEU A 347 24.93 1.19 10.95
CA LEU A 347 23.93 0.50 11.77
C LEU A 347 24.54 -0.59 12.66
N PHE A 348 25.89 -0.81 12.57
CA PHE A 348 26.69 -1.76 13.34
C PHE A 348 28.03 -1.17 13.74
#